data_43ec198c107167e5caa0603dad4e901e
#
_entry.id   43ec198c107167e5caa0603dad4e901e
#
_cell.length_a   1.000
_cell.length_b   1.000
_cell.length_c   1.000
_cell.angle_alpha   90.00
_cell.angle_beta   90.00
_cell.angle_gamma   90.00
#
_symmetry.space_group_name_H-M   'P 1'
#
loop_
_entity.id
_entity.type
_entity.pdbx_description
1 polymer ?
#
loop_
_entity_poly.entity_id
_entity_poly.type
_entity_poly.pdbx_seq_one_letter_code
_entity_poly.pdbx_strand_id
1 'polypeptide(L)'
;MNAPFRSLSDLSNSALAGLDDVVRGLRAARERWRLAQNRALESGAREFPSRDALREIVERLCGALFPMRLGPPDLKQGHSEDFYVGHTLDVALRSLVDQVRLELQHVARHDREVDATSIKKQAVEVVRQFAAALPDIRVLLDSDVEAAYRGDPAARSVDEIVLCYPGTLATIYHRLAHTLYRLGVPLLARIVAELAHSATGIDIHPGASIGSSFFIDHGTGVVIGETAVIGQRVRLYQAVTLG
;
A
#
# COMPACT_ATOMS: atom_id res chain seq x y z
N MET A 1 -11.49 52.54 -30.38
CA MET A 1 -12.37 52.10 -29.28
C MET A 1 -11.64 50.97 -28.55
N ASN A 2 -11.01 51.29 -27.40
CA ASN A 2 -10.30 50.33 -26.58
C ASN A 2 -11.30 49.65 -25.63
N ALA A 3 -11.47 48.37 -25.75
CA ALA A 3 -12.20 47.58 -24.77
C ALA A 3 -11.43 47.59 -23.43
N PRO A 4 -12.09 47.82 -22.29
CA PRO A 4 -11.39 47.85 -21.01
C PRO A 4 -10.85 46.44 -20.68
N PHE A 5 -9.57 46.38 -20.34
CA PHE A 5 -8.93 45.16 -19.76
C PHE A 5 -9.70 44.82 -18.47
N ARG A 6 -10.40 43.68 -18.47
CA ARG A 6 -10.95 43.12 -17.23
C ARG A 6 -9.79 42.74 -16.32
N SER A 7 -9.81 43.21 -15.08
CA SER A 7 -8.78 42.88 -14.10
C SER A 7 -8.81 41.41 -13.74
N LEU A 8 -7.68 40.83 -13.37
CA LEU A 8 -7.60 39.44 -12.89
C LEU A 8 -8.50 39.17 -11.67
N SER A 9 -8.79 40.25 -10.86
CA SER A 9 -9.74 40.22 -9.75
C SER A 9 -11.20 40.04 -10.21
N ASP A 10 -11.58 40.58 -11.37
CA ASP A 10 -12.94 40.42 -11.91
C ASP A 10 -13.17 39.00 -12.45
N LEU A 11 -12.13 38.40 -12.99
CA LEU A 11 -12.17 36.97 -13.43
C LEU A 11 -12.26 36.02 -12.25
N SER A 12 -11.57 36.29 -11.15
CA SER A 12 -11.62 35.44 -9.93
C SER A 12 -13.00 35.53 -9.25
N ASN A 13 -13.60 36.72 -9.16
CA ASN A 13 -14.93 36.89 -8.59
C ASN A 13 -16.04 36.29 -9.46
N SER A 14 -15.90 36.31 -10.79
CA SER A 14 -16.84 35.68 -11.71
C SER A 14 -16.72 34.15 -11.73
N ALA A 15 -15.53 33.62 -11.55
CA ALA A 15 -15.31 32.16 -11.46
C ALA A 15 -15.84 31.56 -10.14
N LEU A 16 -15.91 32.36 -9.08
CA LEU A 16 -16.47 31.97 -7.77
C LEU A 16 -17.96 32.29 -7.65
N ALA A 17 -18.52 33.11 -8.57
CA ALA A 17 -19.96 33.32 -8.63
C ALA A 17 -20.67 32.04 -8.98
N GLY A 18 -21.45 31.50 -8.05
CA GLY A 18 -22.13 30.20 -8.19
C GLY A 18 -21.47 29.04 -7.43
N LEU A 19 -20.34 29.26 -6.72
CA LEU A 19 -19.71 28.21 -5.91
C LEU A 19 -20.68 27.60 -4.89
N ASP A 20 -21.56 28.43 -4.30
CA ASP A 20 -22.59 27.95 -3.38
C ASP A 20 -23.59 27.03 -4.05
N ASP A 21 -23.93 27.26 -5.32
CA ASP A 21 -24.79 26.37 -6.08
C ASP A 21 -24.12 25.04 -6.37
N VAL A 22 -22.83 25.06 -6.69
CA VAL A 22 -22.01 23.85 -6.87
C VAL A 22 -21.94 23.07 -5.55
N VAL A 23 -21.68 23.74 -4.43
CA VAL A 23 -21.61 23.09 -3.11
C VAL A 23 -22.96 22.47 -2.74
N ARG A 24 -24.10 23.19 -2.97
CA ARG A 24 -25.43 22.63 -2.77
C ARG A 24 -25.70 21.43 -3.66
N GLY A 25 -25.35 21.51 -4.94
CA GLY A 25 -25.49 20.41 -5.89
C GLY A 25 -24.68 19.16 -5.47
N LEU A 26 -23.44 19.35 -5.07
CA LEU A 26 -22.59 18.28 -4.55
C LEU A 26 -23.11 17.69 -3.24
N ARG A 27 -23.67 18.52 -2.34
CA ARG A 27 -24.33 18.06 -1.12
C ARG A 27 -25.50 17.14 -1.44
N ALA A 28 -26.43 17.58 -2.30
CA ALA A 28 -27.58 16.79 -2.71
C ALA A 28 -27.16 15.46 -3.39
N ALA A 29 -26.08 15.46 -4.19
CA ALA A 29 -25.55 14.24 -4.80
C ALA A 29 -25.00 13.28 -3.74
N ARG A 30 -24.23 13.77 -2.75
CA ARG A 30 -23.73 12.95 -1.64
C ARG A 30 -24.86 12.35 -0.80
N GLU A 31 -25.91 13.13 -0.51
CA GLU A 31 -27.06 12.67 0.27
C GLU A 31 -27.81 11.56 -0.46
N ARG A 32 -28.08 11.74 -1.76
CA ARG A 32 -28.71 10.68 -2.59
C ARG A 32 -27.87 9.40 -2.61
N TRP A 33 -26.55 9.53 -2.78
CA TRP A 33 -25.66 8.38 -2.79
C TRP A 33 -25.62 7.64 -1.44
N ARG A 34 -25.57 8.39 -0.31
CA ARG A 34 -25.63 7.80 1.03
C ARG A 34 -26.91 7.03 1.27
N LEU A 35 -28.06 7.60 0.86
CA LEU A 35 -29.35 6.91 0.96
C LEU A 35 -29.37 5.63 0.13
N ALA A 36 -28.89 5.67 -1.11
CA ALA A 36 -28.83 4.50 -1.99
C ALA A 36 -27.93 3.38 -1.47
N GLN A 37 -26.89 3.72 -0.69
CA GLN A 37 -25.96 2.77 -0.10
C GLN A 37 -26.28 2.40 1.36
N ASN A 38 -27.46 2.77 1.88
CA ASN A 38 -27.83 2.61 3.30
C ASN A 38 -26.82 3.22 4.28
N ARG A 39 -26.16 4.31 3.88
CA ARG A 39 -25.14 5.03 4.66
C ARG A 39 -25.64 6.37 5.21
N ALA A 40 -26.92 6.48 5.51
CA ALA A 40 -27.55 7.75 5.96
C ALA A 40 -26.92 8.30 7.26
N LEU A 41 -26.27 7.49 8.06
CA LEU A 41 -25.70 7.83 9.37
C LEU A 41 -24.15 7.90 9.38
N GLU A 42 -23.52 8.27 8.28
CA GLU A 42 -22.10 8.64 8.34
C GLU A 42 -21.94 9.96 9.12
N SER A 43 -22.01 9.87 10.44
CA SER A 43 -21.74 10.98 11.35
C SER A 43 -20.35 10.80 11.95
N GLY A 44 -19.45 11.76 11.75
CA GLY A 44 -18.14 11.74 12.38
C GLY A 44 -16.98 12.07 11.45
N ALA A 45 -15.76 11.95 11.97
CA ALA A 45 -14.53 12.12 11.24
C ALA A 45 -14.32 11.01 10.17
N ARG A 46 -13.40 11.23 9.24
CA ARG A 46 -13.01 10.22 8.25
C ARG A 46 -12.50 8.96 8.97
N GLU A 47 -13.26 7.87 8.88
CA GLU A 47 -12.97 6.60 9.57
C GLU A 47 -12.56 5.50 8.58
N PHE A 48 -11.77 5.83 7.58
CA PHE A 48 -11.21 4.90 6.62
C PHE A 48 -9.68 4.92 6.68
N PRO A 49 -9.03 3.78 6.39
CA PRO A 49 -7.58 3.75 6.22
C PRO A 49 -7.10 4.82 5.25
N SER A 50 -5.94 5.40 5.53
CA SER A 50 -5.34 6.44 4.71
C SER A 50 -4.34 5.83 3.73
N ARG A 51 -4.52 6.08 2.43
CA ARG A 51 -3.56 5.67 1.39
C ARG A 51 -2.17 6.27 1.64
N ASP A 52 -2.10 7.54 2.07
CA ASP A 52 -0.82 8.21 2.33
C ASP A 52 -0.13 7.64 3.57
N ALA A 53 -0.88 7.38 4.65
CA ALA A 53 -0.31 6.73 5.83
C ALA A 53 0.22 5.33 5.51
N LEU A 54 -0.50 4.55 4.69
CA LEU A 54 -0.04 3.23 4.26
C LEU A 54 1.19 3.30 3.36
N ARG A 55 1.30 4.30 2.49
CA ARG A 55 2.53 4.54 1.70
C ARG A 55 3.73 4.75 2.62
N GLU A 56 3.63 5.65 3.60
CA GLU A 56 4.71 5.90 4.56
C GLU A 56 5.07 4.65 5.38
N ILE A 57 4.06 3.87 5.81
CA ILE A 57 4.28 2.62 6.53
C ILE A 57 5.09 1.64 5.68
N VAL A 58 4.68 1.41 4.44
CA VAL A 58 5.34 0.44 3.55
C VAL A 58 6.74 0.91 3.16
N GLU A 59 6.95 2.20 2.90
CA GLU A 59 8.29 2.76 2.64
C GLU A 59 9.22 2.53 3.83
N ARG A 60 8.76 2.74 5.06
CA ARG A 60 9.51 2.42 6.28
C ARG A 60 9.80 0.94 6.42
N LEU A 61 8.83 0.08 6.13
CA LEU A 61 9.03 -1.38 6.14
C LEU A 61 10.06 -1.81 5.09
N CYS A 62 10.03 -1.24 3.88
CA CYS A 62 11.05 -1.48 2.86
C CYS A 62 12.46 -1.08 3.36
N GLY A 63 12.56 0.09 4.00
CA GLY A 63 13.81 0.55 4.62
C GLY A 63 14.29 -0.37 5.75
N ALA A 64 13.38 -0.88 6.58
CA ALA A 64 13.73 -1.82 7.65
C ALA A 64 14.12 -3.21 7.11
N LEU A 65 13.47 -3.67 6.03
CA LEU A 65 13.78 -4.95 5.38
C LEU A 65 15.12 -4.91 4.63
N PHE A 66 15.48 -3.78 4.01
CA PHE A 66 16.72 -3.58 3.25
C PHE A 66 17.46 -2.31 3.70
N PRO A 67 17.93 -2.24 4.97
CA PRO A 67 18.40 -0.99 5.57
C PRO A 67 19.57 -0.35 4.83
N MET A 68 20.52 -1.16 4.35
CA MET A 68 21.69 -0.67 3.62
C MET A 68 21.41 -0.27 2.16
N ARG A 69 20.19 -0.50 1.63
CA ARG A 69 19.80 -0.19 0.25
C ARG A 69 18.66 0.81 0.18
N LEU A 70 17.64 0.60 1.01
CA LEU A 70 16.41 1.41 1.01
C LEU A 70 16.28 2.29 2.28
N GLY A 71 17.26 2.23 3.17
CA GLY A 71 17.37 3.09 4.34
C GLY A 71 18.09 4.42 4.04
N PRO A 72 18.40 5.22 5.08
CA PRO A 72 19.10 6.50 4.93
C PRO A 72 20.50 6.33 4.32
N PRO A 73 20.95 7.30 3.50
CA PRO A 73 22.24 7.17 2.78
C PRO A 73 23.47 7.20 3.67
N ASP A 74 23.36 7.73 4.88
CA ASP A 74 24.42 7.84 5.88
C ASP A 74 24.43 6.68 6.89
N LEU A 75 23.54 5.69 6.72
CA LEU A 75 23.44 4.54 7.60
C LEU A 75 24.72 3.69 7.54
N LYS A 76 25.22 3.27 8.71
CA LYS A 76 26.39 2.41 8.83
C LYS A 76 26.00 1.04 9.38
N GLN A 77 26.68 -0.01 8.91
CA GLN A 77 26.46 -1.38 9.40
C GLN A 77 26.70 -1.52 10.92
N GLY A 78 26.08 -2.52 11.51
CA GLY A 78 26.20 -2.84 12.93
C GLY A 78 25.20 -2.07 13.79
N HIS A 79 25.62 -1.60 14.96
CA HIS A 79 24.73 -0.95 15.95
C HIS A 79 23.86 0.16 15.40
N SER A 80 24.34 0.95 14.44
CA SER A 80 23.57 2.02 13.78
C SER A 80 22.43 1.43 12.93
N GLU A 81 22.70 0.34 12.24
CA GLU A 81 21.72 -0.40 11.43
C GLU A 81 20.63 -1.01 12.30
N ASP A 82 21.00 -1.72 13.38
CA ASP A 82 20.06 -2.32 14.31
C ASP A 82 19.16 -1.28 14.99
N PHE A 83 19.76 -0.15 15.39
CA PHE A 83 19.00 0.97 15.96
C PHE A 83 17.99 1.55 14.95
N TYR A 84 18.43 1.77 13.70
CA TYR A 84 17.57 2.25 12.64
C TYR A 84 16.41 1.30 12.37
N VAL A 85 16.69 0.01 12.22
CA VAL A 85 15.68 -1.02 11.99
C VAL A 85 14.66 -1.04 13.14
N GLY A 86 15.13 -1.09 14.39
CA GLY A 86 14.26 -1.13 15.57
C GLY A 86 13.38 0.11 15.69
N HIS A 87 13.95 1.31 15.51
CA HIS A 87 13.19 2.56 15.55
C HIS A 87 12.18 2.65 14.41
N THR A 88 12.59 2.30 13.21
CA THR A 88 11.75 2.38 12.02
C THR A 88 10.57 1.41 12.10
N LEU A 89 10.80 0.19 12.59
CA LEU A 89 9.75 -0.79 12.83
C LEU A 89 8.78 -0.31 13.91
N ASP A 90 9.25 0.25 15.04
CA ASP A 90 8.36 0.77 16.10
C ASP A 90 7.40 1.82 15.54
N VAL A 91 7.92 2.79 14.77
CA VAL A 91 7.10 3.85 14.16
C VAL A 91 6.11 3.28 13.15
N ALA A 92 6.56 2.41 12.23
CA ALA A 92 5.72 1.83 11.20
C ALA A 92 4.60 0.96 11.79
N LEU A 93 4.94 0.09 12.74
CA LEU A 93 3.98 -0.83 13.35
C LEU A 93 2.94 -0.10 14.22
N ARG A 94 3.31 0.95 14.95
CA ARG A 94 2.33 1.80 15.66
C ARG A 94 1.35 2.46 14.69
N SER A 95 1.85 3.03 13.62
CA SER A 95 0.99 3.63 12.58
C SER A 95 0.09 2.57 11.91
N LEU A 96 0.60 1.35 11.71
CA LEU A 96 -0.17 0.24 11.15
C LEU A 96 -1.32 -0.19 12.07
N VAL A 97 -1.13 -0.19 13.41
CA VAL A 97 -2.22 -0.48 14.37
C VAL A 97 -3.40 0.47 14.16
N ASP A 98 -3.14 1.76 13.94
CA ASP A 98 -4.21 2.73 13.70
C ASP A 98 -4.94 2.46 12.39
N GLN A 99 -4.23 2.09 11.33
CA GLN A 99 -4.86 1.75 10.04
C GLN A 99 -5.68 0.46 10.13
N VAL A 100 -5.16 -0.59 10.77
CA VAL A 100 -5.89 -1.84 11.02
C VAL A 100 -7.15 -1.58 11.85
N ARG A 101 -7.04 -0.77 12.90
CA ARG A 101 -8.20 -0.38 13.71
C ARG A 101 -9.29 0.30 12.87
N LEU A 102 -8.92 1.20 11.94
CA LEU A 102 -9.88 1.86 11.04
C LEU A 102 -10.60 0.87 10.12
N GLU A 103 -9.90 -0.12 9.58
CA GLU A 103 -10.54 -1.18 8.77
C GLU A 103 -11.49 -2.03 9.61
N LEU A 104 -11.04 -2.50 10.77
CA LEU A 104 -11.86 -3.32 11.66
C LEU A 104 -13.11 -2.56 12.15
N GLN A 105 -12.99 -1.27 12.45
CA GLN A 105 -14.13 -0.41 12.77
C GLN A 105 -15.09 -0.28 11.58
N HIS A 106 -14.56 -0.16 10.36
CA HIS A 106 -15.37 -0.07 9.15
C HIS A 106 -16.19 -1.36 8.95
N VAL A 107 -15.58 -2.52 9.13
CA VAL A 107 -16.25 -3.82 9.01
C VAL A 107 -17.31 -3.98 10.11
N ALA A 108 -16.98 -3.62 11.34
CA ALA A 108 -17.86 -3.77 12.51
C ALA A 108 -19.04 -2.78 12.53
N ARG A 109 -19.13 -1.77 11.66
CA ARG A 109 -20.21 -0.78 11.63
C ARG A 109 -21.61 -1.36 11.49
N HIS A 110 -21.71 -2.54 10.91
CA HIS A 110 -22.98 -3.25 10.73
C HIS A 110 -23.26 -4.23 11.87
N ASP A 111 -22.30 -4.44 12.77
CA ASP A 111 -22.43 -5.33 13.91
C ASP A 111 -22.42 -4.52 15.22
N ARG A 112 -23.59 -4.39 15.83
CA ARG A 112 -23.80 -3.60 17.06
C ARG A 112 -23.18 -4.22 18.33
N GLU A 113 -22.67 -5.44 18.24
CA GLU A 113 -22.12 -6.17 19.38
C GLU A 113 -20.61 -5.99 19.56
N VAL A 114 -19.91 -5.36 18.60
CA VAL A 114 -18.45 -5.23 18.66
C VAL A 114 -18.04 -3.98 19.43
N ASP A 115 -17.44 -4.19 20.61
CA ASP A 115 -16.90 -3.13 21.46
C ASP A 115 -15.58 -2.54 20.93
N ALA A 116 -15.41 -1.22 21.08
CA ALA A 116 -14.21 -0.49 20.67
C ALA A 116 -12.92 -1.02 21.32
N THR A 117 -12.99 -1.53 22.56
CA THR A 117 -11.86 -2.14 23.26
C THR A 117 -11.44 -3.46 22.61
N SER A 118 -12.41 -4.24 22.15
CA SER A 118 -12.17 -5.49 21.42
C SER A 118 -11.48 -5.22 20.09
N ILE A 119 -11.96 -4.23 19.31
CA ILE A 119 -11.34 -3.81 18.05
C ILE A 119 -9.88 -3.40 18.26
N LYS A 120 -9.60 -2.62 19.30
CA LYS A 120 -8.23 -2.19 19.59
C LYS A 120 -7.31 -3.38 19.91
N LYS A 121 -7.78 -4.33 20.71
CA LYS A 121 -7.02 -5.56 21.02
C LYS A 121 -6.77 -6.39 19.77
N GLN A 122 -7.76 -6.55 18.93
CA GLN A 122 -7.65 -7.27 17.66
C GLN A 122 -6.65 -6.59 16.71
N ALA A 123 -6.69 -5.25 16.61
CA ALA A 123 -5.75 -4.51 15.77
C ALA A 123 -4.29 -4.72 16.21
N VAL A 124 -4.04 -4.67 17.53
CA VAL A 124 -2.71 -4.94 18.09
C VAL A 124 -2.26 -6.37 17.79
N GLU A 125 -3.17 -7.35 17.92
CA GLU A 125 -2.84 -8.76 17.67
C GLU A 125 -2.52 -9.01 16.18
N VAL A 126 -3.29 -8.43 15.25
CA VAL A 126 -3.01 -8.50 13.81
C VAL A 126 -1.61 -7.94 13.52
N VAL A 127 -1.28 -6.76 14.05
CA VAL A 127 0.03 -6.14 13.81
C VAL A 127 1.16 -6.92 14.49
N ARG A 128 0.93 -7.52 15.65
CA ARG A 128 1.90 -8.41 16.30
C ARG A 128 2.22 -9.63 15.42
N GLN A 129 1.20 -10.27 14.84
CA GLN A 129 1.39 -11.39 13.92
C GLN A 129 2.07 -10.97 12.61
N PHE A 130 1.70 -9.81 12.09
CA PHE A 130 2.37 -9.22 10.92
C PHE A 130 3.86 -8.97 11.20
N ALA A 131 4.20 -8.37 12.34
CA ALA A 131 5.58 -8.11 12.73
C ALA A 131 6.39 -9.42 12.89
N ALA A 132 5.78 -10.46 13.47
CA ALA A 132 6.41 -11.77 13.60
C ALA A 132 6.71 -12.45 12.26
N ALA A 133 5.97 -12.12 11.19
CA ALA A 133 6.19 -12.66 9.85
C ALA A 133 7.31 -11.94 9.06
N LEU A 134 7.75 -10.75 9.49
CA LEU A 134 8.73 -9.95 8.73
C LEU A 134 10.07 -10.68 8.47
N PRO A 135 10.65 -11.46 9.40
CA PRO A 135 11.85 -12.23 9.11
C PRO A 135 11.66 -13.25 7.99
N ASP A 136 10.55 -13.97 7.97
CA ASP A 136 10.25 -14.95 6.92
C ASP A 136 9.99 -14.25 5.58
N ILE A 137 9.30 -13.10 5.59
CA ILE A 137 9.14 -12.25 4.40
C ILE A 137 10.51 -11.85 3.85
N ARG A 138 11.43 -11.46 4.70
CA ARG A 138 12.79 -11.08 4.28
C ARG A 138 13.52 -12.26 3.62
N VAL A 139 13.43 -13.46 4.17
CA VAL A 139 14.04 -14.66 3.57
C VAL A 139 13.45 -14.94 2.18
N LEU A 140 12.13 -14.80 2.01
CA LEU A 140 11.48 -14.94 0.71
C LEU A 140 11.98 -13.89 -0.28
N LEU A 141 12.07 -12.63 0.13
CA LEU A 141 12.56 -11.52 -0.69
C LEU A 141 14.03 -11.71 -1.10
N ASP A 142 14.89 -12.21 -0.21
CA ASP A 142 16.27 -12.53 -0.56
C ASP A 142 16.33 -13.59 -1.66
N SER A 143 15.44 -14.60 -1.62
CA SER A 143 15.32 -15.60 -2.68
C SER A 143 14.82 -15.03 -4.01
N ASP A 144 13.91 -14.04 -3.96
CA ASP A 144 13.37 -13.37 -5.15
C ASP A 144 14.43 -12.47 -5.81
N VAL A 145 15.20 -11.73 -5.00
CA VAL A 145 16.32 -10.90 -5.46
C VAL A 145 17.41 -11.76 -6.12
N GLU A 146 17.76 -12.89 -5.50
CA GLU A 146 18.74 -13.82 -6.05
C GLU A 146 18.25 -14.44 -7.38
N ALA A 147 16.95 -14.77 -7.47
CA ALA A 147 16.35 -15.29 -8.70
C ALA A 147 16.40 -14.25 -9.83
N ALA A 148 16.15 -12.97 -9.53
CA ALA A 148 16.26 -11.87 -10.49
C ALA A 148 17.72 -11.69 -10.95
N TYR A 149 18.66 -11.68 -10.03
CA TYR A 149 20.09 -11.54 -10.34
C TYR A 149 20.61 -12.67 -11.25
N ARG A 150 20.23 -13.90 -10.96
CA ARG A 150 20.59 -15.06 -11.81
C ARG A 150 19.81 -15.13 -13.11
N GLY A 151 18.59 -14.60 -13.10
CA GLY A 151 17.68 -14.65 -14.25
C GLY A 151 17.96 -13.60 -15.31
N ASP A 152 18.53 -12.46 -14.96
CA ASP A 152 18.83 -11.37 -15.88
C ASP A 152 20.35 -11.27 -16.14
N PRO A 153 20.82 -11.63 -17.35
CA PRO A 153 22.25 -11.50 -17.71
C PRO A 153 22.75 -10.06 -17.68
N ALA A 154 21.89 -9.05 -17.73
CA ALA A 154 22.26 -7.65 -17.69
C ALA A 154 22.47 -7.13 -16.26
N ALA A 155 21.98 -7.83 -15.25
CA ALA A 155 22.13 -7.44 -13.85
C ALA A 155 23.59 -7.50 -13.39
N ARG A 156 24.09 -6.40 -12.83
CA ARG A 156 25.49 -6.28 -12.40
C ARG A 156 25.69 -6.64 -10.93
N SER A 157 24.64 -6.50 -10.11
CA SER A 157 24.68 -6.81 -8.68
C SER A 157 23.28 -7.04 -8.10
N VAL A 158 23.21 -7.70 -6.96
CA VAL A 158 21.97 -7.82 -6.17
C VAL A 158 21.50 -6.45 -5.65
N ASP A 159 22.41 -5.49 -5.46
CA ASP A 159 22.05 -4.13 -5.05
C ASP A 159 21.29 -3.40 -6.16
N GLU A 160 21.70 -3.57 -7.42
CA GLU A 160 21.00 -3.04 -8.59
C GLU A 160 19.58 -3.58 -8.68
N ILE A 161 19.38 -4.88 -8.42
CA ILE A 161 18.07 -5.51 -8.41
C ILE A 161 17.14 -4.85 -7.39
N VAL A 162 17.62 -4.65 -6.15
CA VAL A 162 16.82 -4.03 -5.08
C VAL A 162 16.51 -2.58 -5.36
N LEU A 163 17.45 -1.84 -5.95
CA LEU A 163 17.34 -0.39 -6.16
C LEU A 163 16.58 0.00 -7.43
N CYS A 164 16.63 -0.84 -8.48
CA CYS A 164 16.23 -0.42 -9.82
C CYS A 164 15.08 -1.22 -10.42
N TYR A 165 14.87 -2.48 -10.00
CA TYR A 165 13.92 -3.37 -10.69
C TYR A 165 12.48 -3.17 -10.21
N PRO A 166 11.56 -2.77 -11.10
CA PRO A 166 10.15 -2.59 -10.74
C PRO A 166 9.50 -3.89 -10.28
N GLY A 167 9.90 -5.04 -10.84
CA GLY A 167 9.42 -6.36 -10.43
C GLY A 167 9.79 -6.68 -8.97
N THR A 168 10.98 -6.29 -8.52
CA THR A 168 11.41 -6.45 -7.13
C THR A 168 10.58 -5.57 -6.19
N LEU A 169 10.36 -4.31 -6.55
CA LEU A 169 9.50 -3.41 -5.76
C LEU A 169 8.09 -3.98 -5.64
N ALA A 170 7.49 -4.40 -6.75
CA ALA A 170 6.14 -5.00 -6.76
C ALA A 170 6.08 -6.26 -5.89
N THR A 171 7.12 -7.09 -5.91
CA THR A 171 7.19 -8.32 -5.09
C THR A 171 7.33 -8.00 -3.60
N ILE A 172 8.12 -7.00 -3.21
CA ILE A 172 8.22 -6.54 -1.81
C ILE A 172 6.82 -6.14 -1.29
N TYR A 173 6.13 -5.28 -2.03
CA TYR A 173 4.79 -4.83 -1.67
C TYR A 173 3.79 -5.99 -1.62
N HIS A 174 3.84 -6.90 -2.59
CA HIS A 174 2.96 -8.06 -2.61
C HIS A 174 3.15 -8.94 -1.37
N ARG A 175 4.37 -9.27 -0.98
CA ARG A 175 4.62 -10.12 0.19
C ARG A 175 4.11 -9.50 1.49
N LEU A 176 4.25 -8.18 1.64
CA LEU A 176 3.67 -7.42 2.76
C LEU A 176 2.13 -7.41 2.68
N ALA A 177 1.57 -7.11 1.52
CA ALA A 177 0.13 -7.06 1.29
C ALA A 177 -0.52 -8.44 1.46
N HIS A 178 0.09 -9.50 0.96
CA HIS A 178 -0.40 -10.88 1.11
C HIS A 178 -0.48 -11.29 2.59
N THR A 179 0.50 -10.91 3.39
CA THR A 179 0.49 -11.17 4.83
C THR A 179 -0.67 -10.44 5.51
N LEU A 180 -0.90 -9.16 5.21
CA LEU A 180 -2.06 -8.41 5.71
C LEU A 180 -3.39 -9.03 5.26
N TYR A 181 -3.49 -9.46 4.00
CA TYR A 181 -4.67 -10.14 3.47
C TYR A 181 -4.98 -11.41 4.25
N ARG A 182 -3.99 -12.25 4.51
CA ARG A 182 -4.14 -13.48 5.30
C ARG A 182 -4.48 -13.22 6.76
N LEU A 183 -4.10 -12.09 7.30
CA LEU A 183 -4.45 -11.67 8.67
C LEU A 183 -5.84 -11.02 8.77
N GLY A 184 -6.63 -11.02 7.68
CA GLY A 184 -8.02 -10.59 7.69
C GLY A 184 -8.21 -9.08 7.61
N VAL A 185 -7.26 -8.35 7.02
CA VAL A 185 -7.38 -6.91 6.73
C VAL A 185 -7.23 -6.65 5.22
N PRO A 186 -8.22 -7.12 4.44
CA PRO A 186 -8.13 -7.12 2.98
C PRO A 186 -8.15 -5.72 2.35
N LEU A 187 -8.78 -4.72 2.98
CA LEU A 187 -8.80 -3.36 2.45
C LEU A 187 -7.40 -2.73 2.52
N LEU A 188 -6.69 -2.87 3.65
CA LEU A 188 -5.32 -2.42 3.77
C LEU A 188 -4.42 -3.12 2.73
N ALA A 189 -4.57 -4.45 2.62
CA ALA A 189 -3.83 -5.24 1.66
C ALA A 189 -4.05 -4.75 0.22
N ARG A 190 -5.30 -4.46 -0.16
CA ARG A 190 -5.63 -3.89 -1.48
C ARG A 190 -5.02 -2.50 -1.69
N ILE A 191 -5.07 -1.63 -0.68
CA ILE A 191 -4.45 -0.30 -0.79
C ILE A 191 -2.94 -0.42 -1.01
N VAL A 192 -2.26 -1.33 -0.29
CA VAL A 192 -0.82 -1.59 -0.47
C VAL A 192 -0.53 -2.14 -1.87
N ALA A 193 -1.33 -3.08 -2.38
CA ALA A 193 -1.20 -3.59 -3.74
C ALA A 193 -1.36 -2.48 -4.80
N GLU A 194 -2.34 -1.59 -4.63
CA GLU A 194 -2.56 -0.45 -5.54
C GLU A 194 -1.44 0.61 -5.48
N LEU A 195 -0.74 0.73 -4.36
CA LEU A 195 0.47 1.56 -4.28
C LEU A 195 1.58 0.99 -5.16
N ALA A 196 1.79 -0.34 -5.12
CA ALA A 196 2.75 -1.03 -5.99
C ALA A 196 2.37 -0.90 -7.47
N HIS A 197 1.12 -1.17 -7.82
CA HIS A 197 0.60 -1.04 -9.19
C HIS A 197 0.82 0.38 -9.74
N SER A 198 0.51 1.40 -8.95
CA SER A 198 0.71 2.80 -9.34
C SER A 198 2.19 3.15 -9.57
N ALA A 199 3.12 2.51 -8.85
CA ALA A 199 4.55 2.79 -8.95
C ALA A 199 5.26 1.99 -10.05
N THR A 200 4.75 0.78 -10.39
CA THR A 200 5.47 -0.19 -11.21
C THR A 200 4.75 -0.57 -12.51
N GLY A 201 3.45 -0.32 -12.61
CA GLY A 201 2.61 -0.85 -13.69
C GLY A 201 2.38 -2.37 -13.58
N ILE A 202 2.64 -2.98 -12.42
CA ILE A 202 2.47 -4.40 -12.12
C ILE A 202 1.33 -4.53 -11.11
N ASP A 203 0.23 -5.19 -11.49
CA ASP A 203 -0.94 -5.42 -10.65
C ASP A 203 -0.93 -6.84 -10.10
N ILE A 204 -0.67 -6.97 -8.79
CA ILE A 204 -0.73 -8.26 -8.10
C ILE A 204 -1.79 -8.20 -7.00
N HIS A 205 -2.85 -8.99 -7.15
CA HIS A 205 -3.85 -9.10 -6.09
C HIS A 205 -3.22 -9.69 -4.81
N PRO A 206 -3.46 -9.12 -3.61
CA PRO A 206 -2.84 -9.60 -2.38
C PRO A 206 -3.28 -11.01 -1.98
N GLY A 207 -4.38 -11.52 -2.51
CA GLY A 207 -4.83 -12.91 -2.34
C GLY A 207 -4.01 -13.94 -3.11
N ALA A 208 -3.28 -13.54 -4.16
CA ALA A 208 -2.44 -14.45 -4.95
C ALA A 208 -1.39 -15.13 -4.08
N SER A 209 -1.22 -16.43 -4.27
CA SER A 209 -0.20 -17.23 -3.58
C SER A 209 1.02 -17.39 -4.48
N ILE A 210 2.17 -16.83 -4.04
CA ILE A 210 3.41 -16.83 -4.84
C ILE A 210 4.53 -17.50 -4.05
N GLY A 211 5.11 -18.54 -4.62
CA GLY A 211 6.25 -19.29 -4.05
C GLY A 211 7.53 -18.46 -3.98
N SER A 212 8.62 -19.08 -3.51
CA SER A 212 9.95 -18.47 -3.40
C SER A 212 10.65 -18.38 -4.76
N SER A 213 11.66 -17.50 -4.83
CA SER A 213 12.46 -17.29 -6.04
C SER A 213 11.63 -16.82 -7.24
N PHE A 214 10.68 -15.93 -6.98
CA PHE A 214 9.81 -15.36 -7.98
C PHE A 214 10.47 -14.12 -8.61
N PHE A 215 10.47 -14.04 -9.92
CA PHE A 215 11.06 -12.92 -10.65
C PHE A 215 10.11 -12.40 -11.74
N ILE A 216 9.85 -11.10 -11.71
CA ILE A 216 9.17 -10.38 -12.80
C ILE A 216 10.20 -9.50 -13.49
N ASP A 217 10.47 -9.80 -14.76
CA ASP A 217 11.39 -9.04 -15.59
C ASP A 217 10.61 -7.99 -16.40
N HIS A 218 11.09 -6.74 -16.42
CA HIS A 218 10.40 -5.57 -16.96
C HIS A 218 9.05 -5.29 -16.27
N GLY A 219 8.06 -6.15 -16.46
CA GLY A 219 6.85 -6.27 -15.69
C GLY A 219 5.69 -5.35 -16.07
N THR A 220 5.87 -4.32 -16.90
CA THR A 220 4.78 -3.42 -17.31
C THR A 220 3.59 -4.19 -17.84
N GLY A 221 2.40 -3.96 -17.25
CA GLY A 221 1.15 -4.61 -17.68
C GLY A 221 1.03 -6.08 -17.24
N VAL A 222 1.83 -6.54 -16.28
CA VAL A 222 1.59 -7.82 -15.60
C VAL A 222 0.36 -7.68 -14.70
N VAL A 223 -0.55 -8.66 -14.79
CA VAL A 223 -1.73 -8.76 -13.92
C VAL A 223 -1.79 -10.15 -13.30
N ILE A 224 -1.84 -10.24 -11.97
CA ILE A 224 -1.95 -11.49 -11.22
C ILE A 224 -3.19 -11.43 -10.35
N GLY A 225 -4.21 -12.23 -10.67
CA GLY A 225 -5.52 -12.25 -10.02
C GLY A 225 -5.49 -12.90 -8.63
N GLU A 226 -6.59 -12.73 -7.89
CA GLU A 226 -6.77 -13.16 -6.50
C GLU A 226 -6.51 -14.65 -6.30
N THR A 227 -7.00 -15.48 -7.19
CA THR A 227 -6.99 -16.94 -7.08
C THR A 227 -5.75 -17.58 -7.70
N ALA A 228 -4.84 -16.78 -8.24
CA ALA A 228 -3.61 -17.29 -8.86
C ALA A 228 -2.72 -18.01 -7.84
N VAL A 229 -2.23 -19.18 -8.22
CA VAL A 229 -1.26 -19.97 -7.46
C VAL A 229 -0.01 -20.16 -8.31
N ILE A 230 1.07 -19.49 -7.92
CA ILE A 230 2.35 -19.51 -8.60
C ILE A 230 3.34 -20.31 -7.75
N GLY A 231 3.97 -21.32 -8.36
CA GLY A 231 4.96 -22.18 -7.69
C GLY A 231 6.28 -21.47 -7.42
N GLN A 232 7.30 -22.25 -7.08
CA GLN A 232 8.65 -21.74 -6.86
C GLN A 232 9.42 -21.58 -8.18
N ARG A 233 10.38 -20.65 -8.22
CA ARG A 233 11.31 -20.42 -9.34
C ARG A 233 10.59 -20.08 -10.66
N VAL A 234 9.53 -19.29 -10.57
CA VAL A 234 8.78 -18.82 -11.74
C VAL A 234 9.31 -17.45 -12.16
N ARG A 235 9.52 -17.27 -13.46
CA ARG A 235 9.85 -15.99 -14.09
C ARG A 235 8.72 -15.56 -14.99
N LEU A 236 8.33 -14.30 -14.90
CA LEU A 236 7.35 -13.65 -15.78
C LEU A 236 8.01 -12.48 -16.50
N TYR A 237 7.46 -12.14 -17.66
CA TYR A 237 7.80 -10.96 -18.41
C TYR A 237 6.62 -9.98 -18.46
N GLN A 238 6.80 -8.85 -19.11
CA GLN A 238 5.77 -7.82 -19.29
C GLN A 238 4.49 -8.38 -19.94
N ALA A 239 3.34 -7.74 -19.69
CA ALA A 239 2.05 -8.03 -20.31
C ALA A 239 1.50 -9.45 -20.10
N VAL A 240 2.00 -10.18 -19.08
CA VAL A 240 1.46 -11.49 -18.69
C VAL A 240 0.26 -11.30 -17.76
N THR A 241 -0.84 -12.00 -18.04
CA THR A 241 -2.01 -12.06 -17.16
C THR A 241 -2.21 -13.48 -16.64
N LEU A 242 -2.34 -13.60 -15.31
CA LEU A 242 -2.63 -14.84 -14.58
C LEU A 242 -3.86 -14.61 -13.69
N GLY A 243 -4.87 -15.49 -13.76
CA GLY A 243 -6.08 -15.36 -12.96
C GLY A 243 -6.93 -16.63 -12.99
#